data_53ebef91608f5173b8e9034621a560a3
#
_entry.id   53ebef91608f5173b8e9034621a560a3
#
_cell.length_a   1.000
_cell.length_b   1.000
_cell.length_c   1.000
_cell.angle_alpha   90.00
_cell.angle_beta   90.00
_cell.angle_gamma   90.00
#
_symmetry.space_group_name_H-M   'P 1'
#
loop_
_entity.id
_entity.type
_entity.pdbx_description
1 polymer ?
#
loop_
_entity_poly.entity_id
_entity_poly.type
_entity_poly.pdbx_seq_one_letter_code
_entity_poly.pdbx_strand_id
1 'polypeptide(L)'
;MKQKLPTFSAFVGIDWADKKHDLCVAAQDDDNPTYSIIDHTPEDLQSWVVELRKNYPHGQIAVALEQSKGALIYNLLGYEFLTLFPINPKSLARFRESFTPSGAKGDPTDAGFLWKYVVTFHKDLQSWEPADEHTRTIAFLVEGRRKVVNERTRLTSRLRSTLKMYFPQALDIIDGPLHSKLSLDFLNKWPSLNNIKKAREQTVIKFFTTHNSRSKEKIDKRLTMLKEAIPLTHDQAVIKSSLMLVKLILKQIHDLNSALAEYDQELKKLYDSHPDKDIFDSFPGVGPALGPRLIAAWGTDRDRYDSAESMQKYSGVAPVTKASGKSKITIRRVACPKFLLQTFHEFAGHSLEKSIWAKSFYGMMRERGKKNHTAIRALAFKWIRIMYVCWNQSIPYDEVKYIQALQRAKSPLLGCL
;
A
#
# COMPACT_ATOMS: atom_id res chain seq x y z
N MET A 1 -16.89 -21.17 -8.37
CA MET A 1 -16.65 -22.09 -9.52
C MET A 1 -15.39 -21.62 -10.21
N LYS A 2 -14.37 -22.47 -10.46
CA LYS A 2 -13.24 -22.06 -11.30
C LYS A 2 -13.80 -21.67 -12.66
N GLN A 3 -13.53 -20.45 -13.11
CA GLN A 3 -13.85 -20.04 -14.48
C GLN A 3 -13.24 -21.08 -15.44
N LYS A 4 -14.07 -21.54 -16.39
CA LYS A 4 -13.59 -22.45 -17.42
C LYS A 4 -12.68 -21.61 -18.31
N LEU A 5 -11.36 -21.83 -18.21
CA LEU A 5 -10.41 -21.11 -19.07
C LEU A 5 -10.78 -21.32 -20.55
N PRO A 6 -10.69 -20.27 -21.35
CA PRO A 6 -10.92 -20.40 -22.80
C PRO A 6 -9.88 -21.31 -23.41
N THR A 7 -10.18 -21.83 -24.60
CA THR A 7 -9.19 -22.53 -25.43
C THR A 7 -8.24 -21.47 -26.00
N PHE A 8 -6.95 -21.66 -25.74
CA PHE A 8 -5.93 -20.75 -26.27
C PHE A 8 -5.46 -21.22 -27.63
N SER A 9 -5.29 -20.30 -28.57
CA SER A 9 -4.70 -20.57 -29.89
C SER A 9 -3.18 -20.41 -29.90
N ALA A 10 -2.65 -19.59 -29.01
CA ALA A 10 -1.22 -19.37 -28.85
C ALA A 10 -0.86 -19.01 -27.41
N PHE A 11 0.42 -19.19 -27.10
CA PHE A 11 1.03 -18.80 -25.84
C PHE A 11 2.18 -17.83 -26.08
N VAL A 12 2.27 -16.81 -25.25
CA VAL A 12 3.27 -15.74 -25.32
C VAL A 12 3.97 -15.58 -23.99
N GLY A 13 5.29 -15.50 -24.00
CA GLY A 13 6.10 -15.03 -22.88
C GLY A 13 6.67 -13.66 -23.20
N ILE A 14 6.53 -12.70 -22.32
CA ILE A 14 7.07 -11.35 -22.47
C ILE A 14 8.01 -11.05 -21.31
N ASP A 15 9.29 -10.88 -21.62
CA ASP A 15 10.25 -10.30 -20.67
C ASP A 15 10.33 -8.80 -20.89
N TRP A 16 9.95 -8.05 -19.86
CA TRP A 16 9.80 -6.61 -19.92
C TRP A 16 11.11 -5.90 -19.56
N ALA A 17 11.53 -4.97 -20.41
CA ALA A 17 12.59 -4.02 -20.09
C ALA A 17 12.17 -2.58 -20.42
N ASP A 18 12.98 -1.61 -20.01
CA ASP A 18 12.67 -0.18 -20.09
C ASP A 18 12.50 0.33 -21.54
N LYS A 19 13.31 -0.17 -22.47
CA LYS A 19 13.33 0.29 -23.86
C LYS A 19 12.80 -0.71 -24.87
N LYS A 20 12.86 -1.99 -24.56
CA LYS A 20 12.47 -3.07 -25.46
C LYS A 20 11.94 -4.26 -24.67
N HIS A 21 11.18 -5.11 -25.32
CA HIS A 21 10.67 -6.35 -24.74
C HIS A 21 11.11 -7.53 -25.56
N ASP A 22 11.59 -8.57 -24.89
CA ASP A 22 11.87 -9.85 -25.51
C ASP A 22 10.59 -10.69 -25.50
N LEU A 23 10.26 -11.26 -26.64
CA LEU A 23 9.04 -12.03 -26.88
C LEU A 23 9.37 -13.46 -27.26
N CYS A 24 8.56 -14.39 -26.75
CA CYS A 24 8.58 -15.79 -27.13
C CYS A 24 7.16 -16.23 -27.44
N VAL A 25 6.86 -16.66 -28.66
CA VAL A 25 5.49 -16.94 -29.15
C VAL A 25 5.46 -18.29 -29.85
N ALA A 26 4.46 -19.12 -29.53
CA ALA A 26 4.15 -20.32 -30.30
C ALA A 26 2.64 -20.59 -30.32
N ALA A 27 2.16 -21.29 -31.35
CA ALA A 27 0.83 -21.86 -31.39
C ALA A 27 0.61 -22.88 -30.26
N GLN A 28 -0.62 -23.23 -29.94
CA GLN A 28 -0.95 -24.19 -28.89
C GLN A 28 -0.28 -25.55 -29.10
N ASP A 29 -0.20 -26.01 -30.34
CA ASP A 29 0.28 -27.34 -30.71
C ASP A 29 1.71 -27.30 -31.28
N ASP A 30 2.44 -26.20 -31.10
CA ASP A 30 3.81 -26.03 -31.60
C ASP A 30 4.81 -25.90 -30.43
N ASP A 31 5.73 -26.84 -30.35
CA ASP A 31 6.79 -26.85 -29.34
C ASP A 31 8.00 -25.99 -29.72
N ASN A 32 8.01 -25.38 -30.93
CA ASN A 32 9.10 -24.57 -31.46
C ASN A 32 8.75 -23.08 -31.45
N PRO A 33 8.96 -22.36 -30.33
CA PRO A 33 8.60 -20.95 -30.24
C PRO A 33 9.50 -20.08 -31.12
N THR A 34 8.91 -19.02 -31.66
CA THR A 34 9.61 -17.92 -32.31
C THR A 34 9.97 -16.83 -31.32
N TYR A 35 11.17 -16.27 -31.50
CA TYR A 35 11.66 -15.16 -30.63
C TYR A 35 11.72 -13.88 -31.45
N SER A 36 11.30 -12.80 -30.85
CA SER A 36 11.35 -11.45 -31.43
C SER A 36 11.58 -10.40 -30.36
N ILE A 37 11.88 -9.21 -30.80
CA ILE A 37 12.06 -8.04 -29.91
C ILE A 37 11.16 -6.93 -30.42
N ILE A 38 10.48 -6.24 -29.51
CA ILE A 38 9.72 -5.03 -29.82
C ILE A 38 10.22 -3.87 -28.95
N ASP A 39 10.19 -2.66 -29.47
CA ASP A 39 10.51 -1.48 -28.69
C ASP A 39 9.33 -1.08 -27.78
N HIS A 40 9.65 -0.44 -26.66
CA HIS A 40 8.62 0.03 -25.72
C HIS A 40 8.00 1.36 -26.18
N THR A 41 7.38 1.33 -27.37
CA THR A 41 6.61 2.44 -27.91
C THR A 41 5.16 2.03 -28.09
N PRO A 42 4.19 2.95 -27.99
CA PRO A 42 2.78 2.64 -28.26
C PRO A 42 2.55 2.06 -29.66
N GLU A 43 3.28 2.56 -30.64
CA GLU A 43 3.18 2.18 -32.05
C GLU A 43 3.65 0.75 -32.29
N ASP A 44 4.81 0.36 -31.71
CA ASP A 44 5.36 -0.98 -31.85
C ASP A 44 4.55 -2.01 -31.09
N LEU A 45 4.07 -1.66 -29.89
CA LEU A 45 3.17 -2.51 -29.12
C LEU A 45 1.85 -2.75 -29.88
N GLN A 46 1.26 -1.72 -30.47
CA GLN A 46 0.03 -1.83 -31.27
C GLN A 46 0.27 -2.68 -32.52
N SER A 47 1.35 -2.42 -33.24
CA SER A 47 1.72 -3.15 -34.46
C SER A 47 1.91 -4.63 -34.16
N TRP A 48 2.62 -4.95 -33.09
CA TRP A 48 2.82 -6.32 -32.63
C TRP A 48 1.51 -7.02 -32.26
N VAL A 49 0.62 -6.37 -31.53
CA VAL A 49 -0.69 -6.95 -31.15
C VAL A 49 -1.56 -7.21 -32.38
N VAL A 50 -1.55 -6.31 -33.37
CA VAL A 50 -2.26 -6.49 -34.64
C VAL A 50 -1.70 -7.65 -35.42
N GLU A 51 -0.37 -7.77 -35.51
CA GLU A 51 0.30 -8.88 -36.18
C GLU A 51 0.03 -10.21 -35.44
N LEU A 52 0.09 -10.21 -34.11
CA LEU A 52 -0.24 -11.37 -33.29
C LEU A 52 -1.67 -11.86 -33.57
N ARG A 53 -2.65 -10.94 -33.65
CA ARG A 53 -4.03 -11.31 -33.97
C ARG A 53 -4.20 -11.80 -35.41
N LYS A 54 -3.43 -11.25 -36.35
CA LYS A 54 -3.41 -11.73 -37.74
C LYS A 54 -2.87 -13.16 -37.86
N ASN A 55 -1.83 -13.48 -37.12
CA ASN A 55 -1.21 -14.81 -37.11
C ASN A 55 -2.09 -15.85 -36.39
N TYR A 56 -2.85 -15.42 -35.37
CA TYR A 56 -3.78 -16.25 -34.60
C TYR A 56 -5.20 -15.66 -34.62
N PRO A 57 -5.92 -15.80 -35.74
CA PRO A 57 -7.18 -15.09 -35.97
C PRO A 57 -8.35 -15.55 -35.10
N HIS A 58 -8.24 -16.73 -34.50
CA HIS A 58 -9.29 -17.35 -33.70
C HIS A 58 -8.82 -17.66 -32.27
N GLY A 59 -9.76 -17.70 -31.32
CA GLY A 59 -9.52 -18.05 -29.93
C GLY A 59 -8.85 -16.95 -29.11
N GLN A 60 -8.49 -17.30 -27.88
CA GLN A 60 -7.77 -16.46 -26.95
C GLN A 60 -6.26 -16.73 -27.03
N ILE A 61 -5.46 -15.76 -26.67
CA ILE A 61 -4.00 -15.89 -26.59
C ILE A 61 -3.58 -15.69 -25.12
N ALA A 62 -2.86 -16.67 -24.58
CA ALA A 62 -2.34 -16.60 -23.21
C ALA A 62 -1.01 -15.85 -23.18
N VAL A 63 -0.91 -14.80 -22.37
CA VAL A 63 0.30 -13.96 -22.26
C VAL A 63 0.85 -14.03 -20.84
N ALA A 64 2.06 -14.55 -20.69
CA ALA A 64 2.79 -14.55 -19.42
C ALA A 64 3.77 -13.38 -19.33
N LEU A 65 3.81 -12.69 -18.20
CA LEU A 65 4.72 -11.58 -17.93
C LEU A 65 5.02 -11.50 -16.42
N GLU A 66 6.21 -10.99 -16.06
CA GLU A 66 6.56 -10.87 -14.63
C GLU A 66 5.84 -9.71 -13.92
N GLN A 67 5.26 -8.79 -14.67
CA GLN A 67 4.61 -7.61 -14.10
C GLN A 67 3.13 -7.85 -13.82
N SER A 68 2.71 -7.54 -12.61
CA SER A 68 1.29 -7.43 -12.23
C SER A 68 0.75 -5.99 -12.29
N LYS A 69 1.61 -5.01 -12.57
CA LYS A 69 1.33 -3.58 -12.66
C LYS A 69 2.36 -2.92 -13.58
N GLY A 70 1.96 -1.96 -14.35
CA GLY A 70 2.86 -1.20 -15.23
C GLY A 70 2.25 -0.85 -16.56
N ALA A 71 2.93 -0.04 -17.36
CA ALA A 71 2.42 0.44 -18.64
C ALA A 71 2.06 -0.70 -19.59
N LEU A 72 2.91 -1.72 -19.71
CA LEU A 72 2.70 -2.85 -20.60
C LEU A 72 1.42 -3.62 -20.28
N ILE A 73 1.21 -4.05 -19.02
CA ILE A 73 0.04 -4.86 -18.68
C ILE A 73 -1.26 -4.08 -18.85
N TYR A 74 -1.25 -2.75 -18.58
CA TYR A 74 -2.44 -1.92 -18.79
C TYR A 74 -2.71 -1.62 -20.27
N ASN A 75 -1.67 -1.56 -21.11
CA ASN A 75 -1.84 -1.46 -22.56
C ASN A 75 -2.47 -2.75 -23.10
N LEU A 76 -1.94 -3.90 -22.73
CA LEU A 76 -2.44 -5.21 -23.20
C LEU A 76 -3.86 -5.53 -22.74
N LEU A 77 -4.35 -4.93 -21.66
CA LEU A 77 -5.73 -5.04 -21.20
C LEU A 77 -6.77 -4.52 -22.20
N GLY A 78 -6.40 -3.60 -23.06
CA GLY A 78 -7.30 -3.06 -24.09
C GLY A 78 -7.72 -4.10 -25.15
N TYR A 79 -7.12 -5.29 -25.15
CA TYR A 79 -7.34 -6.31 -26.17
C TYR A 79 -8.04 -7.53 -25.58
N GLU A 80 -9.33 -7.68 -25.83
CA GLU A 80 -10.19 -8.74 -25.26
C GLU A 80 -9.75 -10.17 -25.60
N PHE A 81 -8.99 -10.36 -26.68
CA PHE A 81 -8.47 -11.67 -27.07
C PHE A 81 -7.18 -12.08 -26.33
N LEU A 82 -6.63 -11.24 -25.48
CA LEU A 82 -5.47 -11.55 -24.64
C LEU A 82 -5.93 -11.94 -23.23
N THR A 83 -5.46 -13.08 -22.76
CA THR A 83 -5.62 -13.48 -21.36
C THR A 83 -4.26 -13.35 -20.67
N LEU A 84 -4.16 -12.44 -19.70
CA LEU A 84 -2.89 -12.10 -19.07
C LEU A 84 -2.63 -12.95 -17.82
N PHE A 85 -1.43 -13.48 -17.70
CA PHE A 85 -0.96 -14.27 -16.57
C PHE A 85 0.27 -13.61 -15.94
N PRO A 86 0.12 -12.77 -14.90
CA PRO A 86 1.26 -12.24 -14.16
C PRO A 86 1.95 -13.36 -13.38
N ILE A 87 3.19 -13.64 -13.72
CA ILE A 87 3.99 -14.67 -13.08
C ILE A 87 4.82 -14.07 -11.95
N ASN A 88 4.80 -14.72 -10.79
CA ASN A 88 5.61 -14.27 -9.67
C ASN A 88 7.11 -14.51 -9.98
N PRO A 89 7.97 -13.46 -9.87
CA PRO A 89 9.40 -13.58 -10.18
C PRO A 89 10.11 -14.72 -9.43
N LYS A 90 9.70 -14.99 -8.18
CA LYS A 90 10.28 -16.10 -7.40
C LYS A 90 9.84 -17.47 -7.91
N SER A 91 8.63 -17.56 -8.42
CA SER A 91 8.13 -18.82 -9.01
C SER A 91 8.84 -19.09 -10.32
N LEU A 92 9.02 -18.07 -11.16
CA LEU A 92 9.76 -18.16 -12.39
C LEU A 92 11.24 -18.51 -12.15
N ALA A 93 11.88 -17.86 -11.16
CA ALA A 93 13.26 -18.18 -10.80
C ALA A 93 13.45 -19.66 -10.41
N ARG A 94 12.56 -20.20 -9.58
CA ARG A 94 12.60 -21.63 -9.20
C ARG A 94 12.33 -22.56 -10.38
N PHE A 95 11.42 -22.17 -11.25
CA PHE A 95 11.14 -22.93 -12.46
C PHE A 95 12.36 -22.98 -13.38
N ARG A 96 13.02 -21.83 -13.57
CA ARG A 96 14.28 -21.74 -14.34
C ARG A 96 15.40 -22.60 -13.74
N GLU A 97 15.59 -22.56 -12.40
CA GLU A 97 16.59 -23.37 -11.70
C GLU A 97 16.45 -24.86 -11.99
N SER A 98 15.25 -25.36 -12.26
CA SER A 98 15.02 -26.77 -12.60
C SER A 98 15.53 -27.15 -13.99
N PHE A 99 15.76 -26.19 -14.90
CA PHE A 99 16.30 -26.41 -16.25
C PHE A 99 17.74 -25.93 -16.40
N THR A 100 18.13 -24.92 -15.62
CA THR A 100 19.46 -24.29 -15.73
C THR A 100 20.09 -24.15 -14.36
N PRO A 101 20.66 -25.24 -13.79
CA PRO A 101 21.25 -25.20 -12.44
C PRO A 101 22.41 -24.20 -12.28
N SER A 102 23.08 -23.83 -13.39
CA SER A 102 24.18 -22.87 -13.40
C SER A 102 23.77 -21.44 -13.09
N GLY A 103 22.44 -21.11 -13.09
CA GLY A 103 21.93 -19.76 -12.87
C GLY A 103 22.25 -18.76 -13.99
N ALA A 104 22.68 -19.22 -15.16
CA ALA A 104 22.93 -18.35 -16.32
C ALA A 104 21.66 -17.59 -16.71
N LYS A 105 21.77 -16.28 -16.98
CA LYS A 105 20.71 -15.39 -17.41
C LYS A 105 20.98 -14.86 -18.82
N GLY A 106 19.93 -14.74 -19.60
CA GLY A 106 19.96 -14.09 -20.91
C GLY A 106 18.55 -13.70 -21.32
N ASP A 107 18.37 -12.51 -21.89
CA ASP A 107 17.07 -11.90 -22.16
C ASP A 107 16.15 -12.79 -23.02
N PRO A 108 16.58 -13.40 -24.14
CA PRO A 108 15.73 -14.32 -24.89
C PRO A 108 15.30 -15.55 -24.09
N THR A 109 16.14 -15.98 -23.13
CA THR A 109 15.83 -17.15 -22.30
C THR A 109 14.75 -16.85 -21.27
N ASP A 110 14.66 -15.61 -20.74
CA ASP A 110 13.65 -15.26 -19.74
C ASP A 110 12.24 -15.17 -20.36
N ALA A 111 12.08 -14.62 -21.57
CA ALA A 111 10.83 -14.68 -22.33
C ALA A 111 10.43 -16.15 -22.65
N GLY A 112 11.41 -16.99 -23.02
CA GLY A 112 11.20 -18.42 -23.26
C GLY A 112 10.76 -19.17 -21.99
N PHE A 113 11.31 -18.85 -20.83
CA PHE A 113 10.86 -19.44 -19.55
C PHE A 113 9.46 -18.97 -19.15
N LEU A 114 9.08 -17.71 -19.43
CA LEU A 114 7.71 -17.23 -19.24
C LEU A 114 6.72 -17.97 -20.13
N TRP A 115 7.05 -18.12 -21.42
CA TRP A 115 6.28 -18.92 -22.36
C TRP A 115 6.12 -20.35 -21.86
N LYS A 116 7.21 -21.03 -21.54
CA LYS A 116 7.20 -22.43 -21.07
C LYS A 116 6.41 -22.57 -19.76
N TYR A 117 6.49 -21.59 -18.87
CA TYR A 117 5.74 -21.55 -17.62
C TYR A 117 4.23 -21.50 -17.87
N VAL A 118 3.77 -20.62 -18.75
CA VAL A 118 2.33 -20.51 -19.03
C VAL A 118 1.81 -21.70 -19.82
N VAL A 119 2.56 -22.24 -20.77
CA VAL A 119 2.21 -23.49 -21.46
C VAL A 119 1.98 -24.62 -20.45
N THR A 120 2.90 -24.77 -19.50
CA THR A 120 2.85 -25.86 -18.51
C THR A 120 1.72 -25.68 -17.49
N PHE A 121 1.53 -24.47 -16.98
CA PHE A 121 0.71 -24.21 -15.78
C PHE A 121 -0.55 -23.38 -16.01
N HIS A 122 -0.90 -22.97 -17.24
CA HIS A 122 -2.05 -22.08 -17.47
C HIS A 122 -3.34 -22.57 -16.83
N LYS A 123 -3.56 -23.88 -16.73
CA LYS A 123 -4.76 -24.49 -16.11
C LYS A 123 -4.82 -24.30 -14.58
N ASP A 124 -3.66 -24.10 -13.96
CA ASP A 124 -3.52 -23.91 -12.52
C ASP A 124 -3.28 -22.45 -12.13
N LEU A 125 -2.97 -21.60 -13.12
CA LEU A 125 -2.80 -20.18 -12.93
C LEU A 125 -4.15 -19.47 -12.94
N GLN A 126 -4.22 -18.36 -12.21
CA GLN A 126 -5.34 -17.44 -12.26
C GLN A 126 -5.01 -16.34 -13.29
N SER A 127 -5.89 -16.15 -14.26
CA SER A 127 -5.80 -15.01 -15.18
C SER A 127 -5.94 -13.71 -14.41
N TRP A 128 -5.27 -12.68 -14.89
CA TRP A 128 -5.39 -11.36 -14.29
C TRP A 128 -6.58 -10.62 -14.87
N GLU A 129 -7.61 -10.46 -14.06
CA GLU A 129 -8.77 -9.66 -14.38
C GLU A 129 -8.69 -8.32 -13.64
N PRO A 130 -8.73 -7.21 -14.38
CA PRO A 130 -8.74 -5.90 -13.76
C PRO A 130 -10.07 -5.65 -13.05
N ALA A 131 -10.02 -4.97 -11.92
CA ALA A 131 -11.22 -4.36 -11.38
C ALA A 131 -11.81 -3.34 -12.39
N ASP A 132 -13.05 -2.96 -12.21
CA ASP A 132 -13.67 -1.89 -13.01
C ASP A 132 -12.84 -0.58 -12.95
N GLU A 133 -13.09 0.33 -13.88
CA GLU A 133 -12.32 1.56 -14.01
C GLU A 133 -12.39 2.44 -12.76
N HIS A 134 -13.58 2.54 -12.15
CA HIS A 134 -13.79 3.31 -10.93
C HIS A 134 -12.92 2.80 -9.78
N THR A 135 -12.96 1.49 -9.54
CA THR A 135 -12.14 0.82 -8.50
C THR A 135 -10.64 0.93 -8.81
N ARG A 136 -10.23 0.79 -10.08
CA ARG A 136 -8.84 0.99 -10.48
C ARG A 136 -8.38 2.42 -10.24
N THR A 137 -9.21 3.41 -10.55
CA THR A 137 -8.90 4.83 -10.31
C THR A 137 -8.66 5.08 -8.83
N ILE A 138 -9.54 4.58 -7.95
CA ILE A 138 -9.34 4.64 -6.50
C ILE A 138 -8.02 3.99 -6.10
N ALA A 139 -7.71 2.81 -6.62
CA ALA A 139 -6.48 2.11 -6.30
C ALA A 139 -5.22 2.89 -6.68
N PHE A 140 -5.18 3.50 -7.88
CA PHE A 140 -4.07 4.35 -8.32
C PHE A 140 -3.92 5.60 -7.46
N LEU A 141 -5.02 6.28 -7.17
CA LEU A 141 -5.01 7.49 -6.33
C LEU A 141 -4.53 7.17 -4.90
N VAL A 142 -4.99 6.07 -4.32
CA VAL A 142 -4.53 5.64 -2.99
C VAL A 142 -3.03 5.34 -2.99
N GLU A 143 -2.51 4.67 -4.02
CA GLU A 143 -1.07 4.41 -4.15
C GLU A 143 -0.27 5.71 -4.37
N GLY A 144 -0.76 6.60 -5.23
CA GLY A 144 -0.18 7.93 -5.45
C GLY A 144 -0.11 8.75 -4.17
N ARG A 145 -1.24 8.87 -3.49
CA ARG A 145 -1.33 9.52 -2.18
C ARG A 145 -0.31 8.94 -1.18
N ARG A 146 -0.15 7.61 -1.16
CA ARG A 146 0.81 6.96 -0.27
C ARG A 146 2.25 7.36 -0.56
N LYS A 147 2.62 7.48 -1.83
CA LYS A 147 3.95 7.97 -2.22
C LYS A 147 4.19 9.38 -1.69
N VAL A 148 3.19 10.27 -1.81
CA VAL A 148 3.26 11.65 -1.30
C VAL A 148 3.39 11.68 0.23
N VAL A 149 2.62 10.86 0.97
CA VAL A 149 2.75 10.72 2.44
C VAL A 149 4.15 10.25 2.85
N ASN A 150 4.71 9.28 2.13
CA ASN A 150 6.05 8.76 2.41
C ASN A 150 7.11 9.84 2.20
N GLU A 151 6.99 10.64 1.13
CA GLU A 151 7.88 11.76 0.85
C GLU A 151 7.80 12.82 1.96
N ARG A 152 6.59 13.21 2.36
CA ARG A 152 6.37 14.13 3.47
C ARG A 152 7.00 13.62 4.77
N THR A 153 6.86 12.33 5.05
CA THR A 153 7.45 11.70 6.24
C THR A 153 8.98 11.77 6.22
N ARG A 154 9.59 11.53 5.06
CA ARG A 154 11.03 11.63 4.83
C ARG A 154 11.54 13.04 5.06
N LEU A 155 10.86 14.05 4.47
CA LEU A 155 11.19 15.45 4.67
C LEU A 155 11.00 15.90 6.12
N THR A 156 9.93 15.44 6.78
CA THR A 156 9.68 15.74 8.19
C THR A 156 10.79 15.19 9.09
N SER A 157 11.29 13.99 8.80
CA SER A 157 12.42 13.40 9.53
C SER A 157 13.71 14.19 9.29
N ARG A 158 13.95 14.62 8.07
CA ARG A 158 15.10 15.48 7.70
C ARG A 158 15.01 16.85 8.38
N LEU A 159 13.81 17.46 8.40
CA LEU A 159 13.57 18.72 9.12
C LEU A 159 13.91 18.58 10.61
N ARG A 160 13.44 17.51 11.26
CA ARG A 160 13.75 17.21 12.66
C ARG A 160 15.26 17.11 12.90
N SER A 161 15.97 16.38 12.07
CA SER A 161 17.43 16.23 12.18
C SER A 161 18.15 17.54 11.98
N THR A 162 17.73 18.36 11.02
CA THR A 162 18.34 19.68 10.77
C THR A 162 18.09 20.64 11.93
N LEU A 163 16.86 20.69 12.49
CA LEU A 163 16.57 21.53 13.66
C LEU A 163 17.42 21.15 14.88
N LYS A 164 17.67 19.87 15.09
CA LYS A 164 18.53 19.38 16.17
C LYS A 164 19.98 19.89 16.09
N MET A 165 20.44 20.34 14.92
CA MET A 165 21.80 20.84 14.73
C MET A 165 21.99 22.29 15.20
N TYR A 166 20.93 23.13 15.20
CA TYR A 166 21.07 24.55 15.51
C TYR A 166 19.91 25.16 16.32
N PHE A 167 18.71 24.58 16.30
CA PHE A 167 17.52 25.09 16.99
C PHE A 167 16.67 23.92 17.55
N PRO A 168 17.26 23.07 18.42
CA PRO A 168 16.54 21.91 18.98
C PRO A 168 15.30 22.30 19.78
N GLN A 169 15.31 23.46 20.45
CA GLN A 169 14.17 23.95 21.24
C GLN A 169 12.89 24.13 20.42
N ALA A 170 12.99 24.33 19.10
CA ALA A 170 11.83 24.41 18.24
C ALA A 170 10.94 23.16 18.33
N LEU A 171 11.55 21.98 18.53
CA LEU A 171 10.82 20.71 18.62
C LEU A 171 9.90 20.66 19.85
N ASP A 172 10.39 21.18 20.99
CA ASP A 172 9.67 21.18 22.26
C ASP A 172 8.64 22.34 22.32
N ILE A 173 8.99 23.48 21.73
CA ILE A 173 8.11 24.67 21.64
C ILE A 173 6.90 24.36 20.75
N ILE A 174 7.12 23.70 19.61
CA ILE A 174 6.05 23.32 18.68
C ILE A 174 5.14 22.26 19.33
N ASP A 175 5.74 21.25 19.98
CA ASP A 175 5.03 20.14 20.66
C ASP A 175 3.94 19.51 19.77
N GLY A 176 4.34 19.12 18.53
CA GLY A 176 3.39 18.59 17.57
C GLY A 176 4.02 18.06 16.27
N PRO A 177 3.17 17.65 15.31
CA PRO A 177 3.64 17.18 14.02
C PRO A 177 4.33 18.28 13.21
N LEU A 178 5.59 18.10 12.84
CA LEU A 178 6.38 19.11 12.11
C LEU A 178 5.81 19.45 10.71
N HIS A 179 4.92 18.63 10.17
CA HIS A 179 4.22 18.91 8.91
C HIS A 179 2.90 19.68 9.08
N SER A 180 2.50 20.00 10.33
CA SER A 180 1.28 20.76 10.59
C SER A 180 1.42 22.22 10.17
N LYS A 181 0.29 22.88 9.87
CA LYS A 181 0.25 24.30 9.55
C LYS A 181 0.93 25.15 10.63
N LEU A 182 0.62 24.88 11.92
CA LEU A 182 1.27 25.57 13.05
C LEU A 182 2.79 25.47 12.97
N SER A 183 3.33 24.29 12.72
CA SER A 183 4.78 24.03 12.68
C SER A 183 5.46 24.76 11.53
N LEU A 184 4.84 24.70 10.34
CA LEU A 184 5.38 25.37 9.15
C LEU A 184 5.36 26.89 9.32
N ASP A 185 4.26 27.45 9.79
CA ASP A 185 4.13 28.89 10.04
C ASP A 185 5.06 29.36 11.15
N PHE A 186 5.26 28.55 12.21
CA PHE A 186 6.21 28.85 13.28
C PHE A 186 7.64 28.97 12.78
N LEU A 187 8.11 27.95 12.04
CA LEU A 187 9.47 27.89 11.53
C LEU A 187 9.72 28.90 10.41
N ASN A 188 8.71 29.24 9.61
CA ASN A 188 8.79 30.33 8.65
C ASN A 188 8.93 31.70 9.36
N LYS A 189 8.19 31.92 10.44
CA LYS A 189 8.20 33.17 11.19
C LYS A 189 9.45 33.31 12.07
N TRP A 190 9.86 32.23 12.71
CA TRP A 190 11.02 32.21 13.62
C TRP A 190 11.94 31.03 13.27
N PRO A 191 12.77 31.18 12.24
CA PRO A 191 13.62 30.09 11.73
C PRO A 191 14.80 29.76 12.66
N SER A 192 15.09 30.58 13.69
CA SER A 192 16.14 30.33 14.69
C SER A 192 15.73 30.80 16.08
N LEU A 193 16.44 30.30 17.11
CA LEU A 193 16.25 30.76 18.47
C LEU A 193 16.43 32.29 18.63
N ASN A 194 17.41 32.87 17.95
CA ASN A 194 17.65 34.31 17.96
C ASN A 194 16.47 35.11 17.40
N ASN A 195 15.78 34.59 16.37
CA ASN A 195 14.62 35.26 15.81
C ASN A 195 13.44 35.29 16.80
N ILE A 196 13.14 34.18 17.45
CA ILE A 196 12.01 34.14 18.39
C ILE A 196 12.31 34.86 19.69
N LYS A 197 13.55 34.85 20.19
CA LYS A 197 13.93 35.62 21.39
C LYS A 197 13.78 37.11 21.24
N LYS A 198 13.84 37.65 20.03
CA LYS A 198 13.57 39.05 19.72
C LYS A 198 12.07 39.38 19.68
N ALA A 199 11.19 38.38 19.66
CA ALA A 199 9.75 38.61 19.61
C ALA A 199 9.19 39.01 21.00
N ARG A 200 8.24 39.94 21.00
CA ARG A 200 7.51 40.27 22.22
C ARG A 200 6.64 39.09 22.66
N GLU A 201 6.53 38.82 23.97
CA GLU A 201 5.70 37.72 24.51
C GLU A 201 4.28 37.72 23.93
N GLN A 202 3.64 38.89 23.84
CA GLN A 202 2.31 39.05 23.23
C GLN A 202 2.24 38.52 21.78
N THR A 203 3.31 38.68 21.01
CA THR A 203 3.39 38.21 19.63
C THR A 203 3.44 36.69 19.59
N VAL A 204 4.15 36.06 20.54
CA VAL A 204 4.26 34.60 20.66
C VAL A 204 2.90 34.02 21.12
N ILE A 205 2.26 34.64 22.14
CA ILE A 205 0.94 34.24 22.62
C ILE A 205 -0.09 34.33 21.50
N LYS A 206 -0.15 35.46 20.78
CA LYS A 206 -1.07 35.66 19.65
C LYS A 206 -0.86 34.61 18.55
N PHE A 207 0.39 34.27 18.23
CA PHE A 207 0.69 33.24 17.23
C PHE A 207 0.06 31.91 17.61
N PHE A 208 0.31 31.38 18.80
CA PHE A 208 -0.25 30.09 19.23
C PHE A 208 -1.76 30.11 19.35
N THR A 209 -2.33 31.21 19.81
CA THR A 209 -3.80 31.38 19.95
C THR A 209 -4.48 31.35 18.58
N THR A 210 -3.92 32.02 17.58
CA THR A 210 -4.46 32.03 16.20
C THR A 210 -4.34 30.65 15.51
N HIS A 211 -3.40 29.82 15.96
CA HIS A 211 -3.24 28.44 15.49
C HIS A 211 -3.97 27.40 16.38
N ASN A 212 -5.01 27.84 17.12
CA ASN A 212 -5.84 26.99 17.99
C ASN A 212 -5.09 26.28 19.14
N SER A 213 -3.88 26.71 19.49
CA SER A 213 -3.12 26.23 20.65
C SER A 213 -3.35 27.21 21.84
N ARG A 214 -4.55 27.13 22.45
CA ARG A 214 -5.05 28.14 23.42
C ARG A 214 -4.84 27.78 24.89
N SER A 215 -4.31 26.59 25.21
CA SER A 215 -4.07 26.20 26.61
C SER A 215 -3.08 27.15 27.26
N LYS A 216 -3.52 27.81 28.34
CA LYS A 216 -2.70 28.75 29.10
C LYS A 216 -1.44 28.06 29.65
N GLU A 217 -1.59 26.87 30.22
CA GLU A 217 -0.48 26.07 30.75
C GLU A 217 0.58 25.79 29.66
N LYS A 218 0.16 25.40 28.46
CA LYS A 218 1.08 25.16 27.34
C LYS A 218 1.76 26.43 26.85
N ILE A 219 1.05 27.55 26.86
CA ILE A 219 1.62 28.85 26.48
C ILE A 219 2.65 29.29 27.50
N ASP A 220 2.33 29.24 28.80
CA ASP A 220 3.22 29.63 29.88
C ASP A 220 4.50 28.75 29.88
N LYS A 221 4.34 27.44 29.69
CA LYS A 221 5.49 26.52 29.53
C LYS A 221 6.40 26.92 28.36
N ARG A 222 5.82 27.27 27.21
CA ARG A 222 6.60 27.72 26.03
C ARG A 222 7.36 29.00 26.29
N LEU A 223 6.71 29.96 26.97
CA LEU A 223 7.36 31.24 27.33
C LEU A 223 8.53 31.03 28.31
N THR A 224 8.35 30.17 29.30
CA THR A 224 9.40 29.80 30.25
C THR A 224 10.59 29.15 29.49
N MET A 225 10.29 28.17 28.64
CA MET A 225 11.32 27.52 27.82
C MET A 225 12.07 28.52 26.93
N LEU A 226 11.38 29.51 26.35
CA LEU A 226 12.02 30.55 25.55
C LEU A 226 12.91 31.49 26.35
N LYS A 227 12.53 31.82 27.60
CA LYS A 227 13.35 32.65 28.50
C LYS A 227 14.65 31.95 28.86
N GLU A 228 14.56 30.66 29.22
CA GLU A 228 15.69 29.84 29.66
C GLU A 228 16.57 29.32 28.50
N ALA A 229 16.04 29.27 27.28
CA ALA A 229 16.71 28.69 26.13
C ALA A 229 18.05 29.40 25.82
N ILE A 230 19.09 28.62 25.63
CA ILE A 230 20.38 29.09 25.15
C ILE A 230 20.66 28.50 23.75
N PRO A 231 21.38 29.20 22.86
CA PRO A 231 21.76 28.67 21.55
C PRO A 231 22.61 27.41 21.70
N LEU A 232 22.32 26.37 20.90
CA LEU A 232 23.13 25.16 20.85
C LEU A 232 24.50 25.44 20.22
N THR A 233 24.56 26.36 19.26
CA THR A 233 25.78 26.74 18.57
C THR A 233 25.74 28.22 18.17
N HIS A 234 26.89 28.83 18.08
CA HIS A 234 27.09 30.17 17.50
C HIS A 234 27.79 30.13 16.14
N ASP A 235 28.12 28.92 15.68
CA ASP A 235 28.79 28.72 14.39
C ASP A 235 27.87 29.13 13.23
N GLN A 236 28.26 30.23 12.57
CA GLN A 236 27.49 30.79 11.44
C GLN A 236 27.49 29.88 10.22
N ALA A 237 28.51 29.02 10.03
CA ALA A 237 28.54 28.05 8.93
C ALA A 237 27.41 27.01 9.11
N VAL A 238 27.24 26.49 10.33
CA VAL A 238 26.14 25.54 10.65
C VAL A 238 24.79 26.23 10.56
N ILE A 239 24.62 27.40 11.17
CA ILE A 239 23.34 28.11 11.24
C ILE A 239 22.90 28.53 9.83
N LYS A 240 23.73 29.17 9.03
CA LYS A 240 23.38 29.67 7.70
C LYS A 240 22.99 28.53 6.75
N SER A 241 23.77 27.46 6.73
CA SER A 241 23.51 26.29 5.91
C SER A 241 22.19 25.62 6.32
N SER A 242 21.98 25.44 7.64
CA SER A 242 20.74 24.82 8.17
C SER A 242 19.50 25.66 7.87
N LEU A 243 19.57 26.98 7.98
CA LEU A 243 18.47 27.89 7.66
C LEU A 243 18.04 27.77 6.19
N MET A 244 19.01 27.72 5.26
CA MET A 244 18.70 27.55 3.83
C MET A 244 17.99 26.20 3.57
N LEU A 245 18.49 25.13 4.18
CA LEU A 245 17.91 23.81 4.04
C LEU A 245 16.51 23.73 4.66
N VAL A 246 16.32 24.28 5.86
CA VAL A 246 15.00 24.34 6.53
C VAL A 246 13.99 25.08 5.66
N LYS A 247 14.34 26.25 5.12
CA LYS A 247 13.47 27.02 4.23
C LYS A 247 13.01 26.20 3.02
N LEU A 248 13.91 25.44 2.40
CA LEU A 248 13.59 24.56 1.28
C LEU A 248 12.63 23.44 1.71
N ILE A 249 12.94 22.76 2.83
CA ILE A 249 12.11 21.66 3.33
C ILE A 249 10.71 22.13 3.71
N LEU A 250 10.56 23.29 4.34
CA LEU A 250 9.25 23.86 4.69
C LEU A 250 8.39 24.09 3.45
N LYS A 251 8.96 24.63 2.38
CA LYS A 251 8.26 24.82 1.10
C LYS A 251 7.81 23.48 0.53
N GLN A 252 8.71 22.49 0.46
CA GLN A 252 8.37 21.15 -0.04
C GLN A 252 7.26 20.47 0.78
N ILE A 253 7.31 20.56 2.12
CA ILE A 253 6.25 20.00 2.98
C ILE A 253 4.92 20.73 2.74
N HIS A 254 4.93 22.05 2.54
CA HIS A 254 3.73 22.81 2.22
C HIS A 254 3.09 22.33 0.92
N ASP A 255 3.88 22.20 -0.16
CA ASP A 255 3.42 21.74 -1.47
C ASP A 255 2.88 20.31 -1.39
N LEU A 256 3.55 19.41 -0.64
CA LEU A 256 3.04 18.04 -0.41
C LEU A 256 1.74 18.02 0.40
N ASN A 257 1.55 18.92 1.36
CA ASN A 257 0.28 19.04 2.09
C ASN A 257 -0.86 19.48 1.17
N SER A 258 -0.60 20.40 0.24
CA SER A 258 -1.59 20.83 -0.77
C SER A 258 -1.97 19.67 -1.69
N ALA A 259 -0.96 18.97 -2.24
CA ALA A 259 -1.20 17.78 -3.06
C ALA A 259 -1.99 16.69 -2.32
N LEU A 260 -1.70 16.45 -1.03
CA LEU A 260 -2.46 15.49 -0.22
C LEU A 260 -3.92 15.91 -0.06
N ALA A 261 -4.22 17.20 0.06
CA ALA A 261 -5.60 17.68 0.15
C ALA A 261 -6.36 17.44 -1.17
N GLU A 262 -5.70 17.63 -2.32
CA GLU A 262 -6.27 17.32 -3.65
C GLU A 262 -6.57 15.81 -3.78
N TYR A 263 -5.61 14.94 -3.42
CA TYR A 263 -5.84 13.49 -3.38
C TYR A 263 -7.00 13.11 -2.46
N ASP A 264 -7.09 13.71 -1.28
CA ASP A 264 -8.17 13.43 -0.31
C ASP A 264 -9.53 13.86 -0.84
N GLN A 265 -9.61 14.99 -1.54
CA GLN A 265 -10.84 15.48 -2.15
C GLN A 265 -11.31 14.54 -3.28
N GLU A 266 -10.43 14.15 -4.20
CA GLU A 266 -10.80 13.27 -5.31
C GLU A 266 -11.13 11.85 -4.83
N LEU A 267 -10.35 11.31 -3.89
CA LEU A 267 -10.65 10.02 -3.26
C LEU A 267 -12.01 10.03 -2.56
N LYS A 268 -12.35 11.11 -1.84
CA LYS A 268 -13.66 11.25 -1.20
C LYS A 268 -14.78 11.20 -2.22
N LYS A 269 -14.68 11.95 -3.31
CA LYS A 269 -15.68 12.00 -4.37
C LYS A 269 -15.91 10.62 -5.00
N LEU A 270 -14.83 9.92 -5.36
CA LEU A 270 -14.91 8.58 -5.94
C LEU A 270 -15.43 7.55 -4.92
N TYR A 271 -15.00 7.64 -3.67
CA TYR A 271 -15.48 6.75 -2.61
C TYR A 271 -16.97 6.92 -2.34
N ASP A 272 -17.45 8.16 -2.29
CA ASP A 272 -18.86 8.47 -2.02
C ASP A 272 -19.81 7.93 -3.09
N SER A 273 -19.34 7.76 -4.33
CA SER A 273 -20.11 7.19 -5.44
C SER A 273 -19.87 5.68 -5.67
N HIS A 274 -19.01 5.04 -4.87
CA HIS A 274 -18.67 3.64 -5.10
C HIS A 274 -19.77 2.69 -4.57
N PRO A 275 -20.17 1.65 -5.33
CA PRO A 275 -21.26 0.74 -4.94
C PRO A 275 -21.02 -0.01 -3.63
N ASP A 276 -19.77 -0.31 -3.28
CA ASP A 276 -19.41 -1.02 -2.05
C ASP A 276 -19.14 -0.09 -0.85
N LYS A 277 -19.40 1.22 -0.99
CA LYS A 277 -19.16 2.21 0.07
C LYS A 277 -19.81 1.80 1.40
N ASP A 278 -21.10 1.49 1.36
CA ASP A 278 -21.87 1.18 2.57
C ASP A 278 -21.39 -0.08 3.29
N ILE A 279 -20.84 -1.04 2.52
CA ILE A 279 -20.23 -2.24 3.10
C ILE A 279 -19.02 -1.84 3.94
N PHE A 280 -18.12 -1.00 3.40
CA PHE A 280 -16.89 -0.65 4.10
C PHE A 280 -17.11 0.41 5.18
N ASP A 281 -18.05 1.34 5.02
CA ASP A 281 -18.40 2.33 6.04
C ASP A 281 -19.02 1.68 7.30
N SER A 282 -19.62 0.51 7.17
CA SER A 282 -20.19 -0.22 8.30
C SER A 282 -19.14 -0.76 9.29
N PHE A 283 -17.88 -0.84 8.86
CA PHE A 283 -16.82 -1.36 9.74
C PHE A 283 -16.33 -0.29 10.73
N PRO A 284 -16.15 -0.67 12.02
CA PRO A 284 -15.74 0.27 13.07
C PRO A 284 -14.33 0.81 12.82
N GLY A 285 -14.20 2.13 12.86
CA GLY A 285 -12.93 2.81 12.67
C GLY A 285 -12.53 3.03 11.21
N VAL A 286 -13.38 2.68 10.25
CA VAL A 286 -13.21 3.11 8.86
C VAL A 286 -13.55 4.59 8.75
N GLY A 287 -12.64 5.34 8.18
CA GLY A 287 -12.78 6.76 7.90
C GLY A 287 -12.36 7.06 6.46
N PRO A 288 -12.36 8.34 6.07
CA PRO A 288 -12.16 8.76 4.67
C PRO A 288 -10.83 8.30 4.06
N ALA A 289 -9.83 8.00 4.89
CA ALA A 289 -8.55 7.48 4.41
C ALA A 289 -8.52 5.94 4.27
N LEU A 290 -9.28 5.22 5.11
CA LEU A 290 -9.28 3.75 5.10
C LEU A 290 -10.32 3.15 4.15
N GLY A 291 -11.49 3.77 4.00
CA GLY A 291 -12.54 3.30 3.10
C GLY A 291 -12.04 3.06 1.66
N PRO A 292 -11.46 4.08 1.00
CA PRO A 292 -10.90 3.90 -0.34
C PRO A 292 -9.81 2.83 -0.42
N ARG A 293 -9.01 2.68 0.64
CA ARG A 293 -7.95 1.65 0.70
C ARG A 293 -8.52 0.25 0.81
N LEU A 294 -9.63 0.07 1.50
CA LEU A 294 -10.33 -1.21 1.59
C LEU A 294 -10.99 -1.56 0.24
N ILE A 295 -11.62 -0.60 -0.43
CA ILE A 295 -12.10 -0.79 -1.81
C ILE A 295 -10.96 -1.23 -2.74
N ALA A 296 -9.84 -0.52 -2.72
CA ALA A 296 -8.66 -0.87 -3.52
C ALA A 296 -8.09 -2.26 -3.19
N ALA A 297 -8.24 -2.71 -1.94
CA ALA A 297 -7.77 -4.02 -1.51
C ALA A 297 -8.68 -5.17 -1.97
N TRP A 298 -9.99 -5.01 -1.85
CA TRP A 298 -10.98 -6.03 -2.15
C TRP A 298 -11.39 -6.05 -3.62
N GLY A 299 -11.58 -4.90 -4.23
CA GLY A 299 -12.16 -4.78 -5.56
C GLY A 299 -13.66 -5.07 -5.57
N THR A 300 -14.26 -5.04 -6.76
CA THR A 300 -15.68 -5.32 -6.99
C THR A 300 -15.95 -6.73 -7.51
N ASP A 301 -14.96 -7.40 -8.07
CA ASP A 301 -15.06 -8.78 -8.51
C ASP A 301 -15.08 -9.74 -7.31
N ARG A 302 -16.23 -10.37 -7.07
CA ARG A 302 -16.47 -11.28 -5.92
C ARG A 302 -15.78 -12.63 -6.07
N ASP A 303 -15.40 -13.00 -7.28
CA ASP A 303 -14.67 -14.24 -7.58
C ASP A 303 -13.15 -14.09 -7.46
N ARG A 304 -12.67 -12.84 -7.24
CA ARG A 304 -11.25 -12.52 -7.09
C ARG A 304 -10.53 -13.32 -6.00
N TYR A 305 -11.24 -13.68 -4.94
CA TYR A 305 -10.69 -14.45 -3.82
C TYR A 305 -11.58 -15.63 -3.51
N ASP A 306 -11.06 -16.84 -3.67
CA ASP A 306 -11.81 -18.08 -3.36
C ASP A 306 -12.21 -18.19 -1.89
N SER A 307 -11.51 -17.51 -0.99
CA SER A 307 -11.73 -17.58 0.45
C SER A 307 -11.09 -16.41 1.20
N ALA A 308 -11.54 -16.19 2.42
CA ALA A 308 -10.87 -15.26 3.33
C ALA A 308 -9.38 -15.60 3.55
N GLU A 309 -9.03 -16.88 3.51
CA GLU A 309 -7.66 -17.35 3.68
C GLU A 309 -6.76 -16.90 2.53
N SER A 310 -7.27 -16.86 1.32
CA SER A 310 -6.57 -16.35 0.13
C SER A 310 -6.16 -14.87 0.35
N MET A 311 -7.09 -14.02 0.80
CA MET A 311 -6.80 -12.62 1.14
C MET A 311 -5.84 -12.51 2.33
N GLN A 312 -5.99 -13.32 3.38
CA GLN A 312 -5.09 -13.32 4.54
C GLN A 312 -3.64 -13.64 4.13
N LYS A 313 -3.47 -14.60 3.23
CA LYS A 313 -2.16 -14.99 2.67
C LYS A 313 -1.61 -13.90 1.75
N TYR A 314 -2.41 -13.41 0.84
CA TYR A 314 -2.03 -12.39 -0.14
C TYR A 314 -1.64 -11.07 0.53
N SER A 315 -2.45 -10.59 1.47
CA SER A 315 -2.16 -9.37 2.23
C SER A 315 -0.94 -9.48 3.17
N GLY A 316 -0.43 -10.67 3.42
CA GLY A 316 0.69 -10.89 4.33
C GLY A 316 0.33 -10.87 5.81
N VAL A 317 -0.96 -10.82 6.12
CA VAL A 317 -1.45 -10.88 7.51
C VAL A 317 -1.31 -12.30 8.07
N ALA A 318 -1.57 -13.32 7.26
CA ALA A 318 -1.36 -14.72 7.64
C ALA A 318 0.14 -15.02 7.82
N PRO A 319 0.54 -15.67 8.93
CA PRO A 319 1.91 -16.11 9.12
C PRO A 319 2.29 -17.24 8.15
N VAL A 320 3.58 -17.54 8.09
CA VAL A 320 4.12 -18.71 7.38
C VAL A 320 4.58 -19.73 8.41
N THR A 321 4.04 -20.93 8.32
CA THR A 321 4.52 -22.06 9.13
C THR A 321 5.54 -22.85 8.30
N LYS A 322 6.73 -23.03 8.84
CA LYS A 322 7.75 -23.93 8.31
C LYS A 322 7.81 -25.15 9.23
N ALA A 323 7.59 -26.31 8.68
CA ALA A 323 7.70 -27.58 9.40
C ALA A 323 8.72 -28.47 8.71
N SER A 324 9.60 -29.07 9.47
CA SER A 324 10.59 -30.06 9.00
C SER A 324 10.78 -31.08 10.11
N GLY A 325 10.43 -32.32 9.87
CA GLY A 325 10.43 -33.38 10.88
C GLY A 325 9.60 -32.97 12.11
N LYS A 326 10.20 -32.99 13.30
CA LYS A 326 9.56 -32.59 14.56
C LYS A 326 9.55 -31.08 14.81
N SER A 327 10.27 -30.28 14.02
CA SER A 327 10.35 -28.82 14.19
C SER A 327 9.22 -28.11 13.44
N LYS A 328 8.50 -27.21 14.15
CA LYS A 328 7.46 -26.35 13.57
C LYS A 328 7.67 -24.91 14.04
N ILE A 329 8.04 -24.04 13.12
CA ILE A 329 8.29 -22.62 13.39
C ILE A 329 7.28 -21.77 12.61
N THR A 330 6.67 -20.81 13.30
CA THR A 330 5.75 -19.86 12.69
C THR A 330 6.42 -18.49 12.61
N ILE A 331 6.61 -17.99 11.40
CA ILE A 331 7.27 -16.72 11.13
C ILE A 331 6.35 -15.73 10.42
N ARG A 332 6.68 -14.44 10.52
CA ARG A 332 5.98 -13.39 9.79
C ARG A 332 6.19 -13.58 8.28
N ARG A 333 5.11 -13.45 7.50
CA ARG A 333 5.19 -13.38 6.04
C ARG A 333 5.86 -12.07 5.61
N VAL A 334 6.96 -12.16 4.90
CA VAL A 334 7.73 -10.99 4.42
C VAL A 334 7.38 -10.63 2.98
N ALA A 335 7.25 -11.66 2.12
CA ALA A 335 6.85 -11.49 0.73
C ALA A 335 5.34 -11.29 0.63
N CYS A 336 4.91 -10.04 0.56
CA CYS A 336 3.51 -9.64 0.42
C CYS A 336 3.43 -8.19 -0.06
N PRO A 337 2.31 -7.75 -0.67
CA PRO A 337 2.05 -6.36 -0.98
C PRO A 337 2.01 -5.51 0.29
N LYS A 338 3.00 -4.63 0.47
CA LYS A 338 3.13 -3.81 1.69
C LYS A 338 1.95 -2.90 1.92
N PHE A 339 1.33 -2.44 0.84
CA PHE A 339 0.11 -1.64 0.89
C PHE A 339 -1.04 -2.39 1.60
N LEU A 340 -1.30 -3.64 1.21
CA LEU A 340 -2.37 -4.44 1.82
C LEU A 340 -2.10 -4.76 3.29
N LEU A 341 -0.87 -5.22 3.59
CA LEU A 341 -0.47 -5.50 4.96
C LEU A 341 -0.68 -4.29 5.87
N GLN A 342 -0.29 -3.11 5.41
CA GLN A 342 -0.45 -1.88 6.16
C GLN A 342 -1.91 -1.46 6.28
N THR A 343 -2.72 -1.58 5.22
CA THR A 343 -4.14 -1.24 5.24
C THR A 343 -4.88 -2.04 6.31
N PHE A 344 -4.73 -3.37 6.32
CA PHE A 344 -5.40 -4.21 7.31
C PHE A 344 -4.84 -4.05 8.71
N HIS A 345 -3.54 -3.77 8.85
CA HIS A 345 -2.93 -3.51 10.14
C HIS A 345 -3.43 -2.19 10.77
N GLU A 346 -3.48 -1.12 9.98
CA GLU A 346 -3.98 0.19 10.43
C GLU A 346 -5.48 0.11 10.74
N PHE A 347 -6.28 -0.52 9.88
CA PHE A 347 -7.69 -0.75 10.13
C PHE A 347 -7.92 -1.48 11.47
N ALA A 348 -7.20 -2.59 11.69
CA ALA A 348 -7.32 -3.35 12.94
C ALA A 348 -6.94 -2.49 14.17
N GLY A 349 -5.96 -1.60 14.04
CA GLY A 349 -5.61 -0.65 15.09
C GLY A 349 -6.75 0.34 15.39
N HIS A 350 -7.34 0.95 14.36
CA HIS A 350 -8.44 1.91 14.52
C HIS A 350 -9.74 1.25 15.02
N SER A 351 -9.97 -0.02 14.70
CA SER A 351 -11.15 -0.75 15.18
C SER A 351 -11.19 -0.90 16.71
N LEU A 352 -10.05 -0.80 17.40
CA LEU A 352 -9.98 -0.91 18.87
C LEU A 352 -10.76 0.18 19.61
N GLU A 353 -10.92 1.34 19.00
CA GLU A 353 -11.63 2.47 19.61
C GLU A 353 -13.15 2.35 19.47
N LYS A 354 -13.63 1.57 18.50
CA LYS A 354 -15.03 1.55 18.07
C LYS A 354 -15.70 0.19 18.20
N SER A 355 -14.95 -0.90 18.38
CA SER A 355 -15.47 -2.27 18.47
C SER A 355 -15.12 -2.89 19.81
N ILE A 356 -16.15 -3.32 20.54
CA ILE A 356 -16.01 -3.93 21.88
C ILE A 356 -15.27 -5.26 21.78
N TRP A 357 -15.66 -6.14 20.88
CA TRP A 357 -15.00 -7.43 20.74
C TRP A 357 -13.56 -7.33 20.23
N ALA A 358 -13.28 -6.34 19.34
CA ALA A 358 -11.93 -6.13 18.83
C ALA A 358 -10.98 -5.69 19.97
N LYS A 359 -11.45 -4.79 20.83
CA LYS A 359 -10.73 -4.34 22.02
C LYS A 359 -10.46 -5.50 22.98
N SER A 360 -11.49 -6.32 23.27
CA SER A 360 -11.37 -7.49 24.14
C SER A 360 -10.41 -8.54 23.56
N PHE A 361 -10.51 -8.83 22.26
CA PHE A 361 -9.57 -9.75 21.59
C PHE A 361 -8.12 -9.25 21.67
N TYR A 362 -7.92 -7.96 21.45
CA TYR A 362 -6.57 -7.37 21.56
C TYR A 362 -6.07 -7.48 23.01
N GLY A 363 -6.88 -7.15 24.03
CA GLY A 363 -6.56 -7.30 25.45
C GLY A 363 -6.11 -8.70 25.78
N MET A 364 -6.90 -9.70 25.44
CA MET A 364 -6.58 -11.12 25.61
C MET A 364 -5.25 -11.52 24.96
N MET A 365 -4.94 -10.98 23.76
CA MET A 365 -3.66 -11.26 23.11
C MET A 365 -2.48 -10.62 23.85
N ARG A 366 -2.68 -9.42 24.42
CA ARG A 366 -1.67 -8.72 25.23
C ARG A 366 -1.39 -9.45 26.55
N GLU A 367 -2.42 -9.90 27.24
CA GLU A 367 -2.32 -10.73 28.45
C GLU A 367 -1.56 -12.04 28.22
N ARG A 368 -1.73 -12.65 27.03
CA ARG A 368 -0.92 -13.80 26.59
C ARG A 368 0.52 -13.44 26.21
N GLY A 369 1.02 -12.26 26.57
CA GLY A 369 2.38 -11.81 26.33
C GLY A 369 2.72 -11.43 24.88
N LYS A 370 1.72 -11.33 23.98
CA LYS A 370 2.01 -10.95 22.59
C LYS A 370 2.34 -9.46 22.47
N LYS A 371 3.40 -9.14 21.70
CA LYS A 371 3.78 -7.74 21.42
C LYS A 371 2.65 -7.02 20.65
N ASN A 372 2.54 -5.69 20.81
CA ASN A 372 1.52 -4.85 20.18
C ASN A 372 1.26 -5.21 18.71
N HIS A 373 2.26 -5.07 17.85
CA HIS A 373 2.09 -5.35 16.41
C HIS A 373 1.72 -6.81 16.09
N THR A 374 2.01 -7.75 16.98
CA THR A 374 1.60 -9.15 16.83
C THR A 374 0.12 -9.31 17.16
N ALA A 375 -0.35 -8.65 18.23
CA ALA A 375 -1.76 -8.66 18.62
C ALA A 375 -2.63 -7.97 17.56
N ILE A 376 -2.23 -6.79 17.06
CA ILE A 376 -2.92 -6.08 15.98
C ILE A 376 -3.00 -6.94 14.70
N ARG A 377 -1.92 -7.64 14.35
CA ARG A 377 -1.93 -8.53 13.17
C ARG A 377 -2.86 -9.72 13.33
N ALA A 378 -2.92 -10.29 14.54
CA ALA A 378 -3.87 -11.35 14.85
C ALA A 378 -5.32 -10.84 14.78
N LEU A 379 -5.57 -9.60 15.20
CA LEU A 379 -6.87 -8.94 15.04
C LEU A 379 -7.20 -8.69 13.56
N ALA A 380 -6.25 -8.19 12.78
CA ALA A 380 -6.41 -8.02 11.33
C ALA A 380 -6.75 -9.34 10.63
N PHE A 381 -6.15 -10.45 11.05
CA PHE A 381 -6.46 -11.79 10.54
C PHE A 381 -7.93 -12.18 10.76
N LYS A 382 -8.50 -11.87 11.94
CA LYS A 382 -9.93 -12.08 12.21
C LYS A 382 -10.80 -11.15 11.37
N TRP A 383 -10.44 -9.86 11.29
CA TRP A 383 -11.20 -8.88 10.53
C TRP A 383 -11.29 -9.24 9.05
N ILE A 384 -10.23 -9.74 8.43
CA ILE A 384 -10.27 -10.15 7.03
C ILE A 384 -11.32 -11.24 6.80
N ARG A 385 -11.52 -12.16 7.73
CA ARG A 385 -12.58 -13.20 7.63
C ARG A 385 -13.98 -12.59 7.66
N ILE A 386 -14.20 -11.61 8.54
CA ILE A 386 -15.48 -10.92 8.64
C ILE A 386 -15.73 -10.07 7.40
N MET A 387 -14.72 -9.30 6.98
CA MET A 387 -14.78 -8.48 5.76
C MET A 387 -15.05 -9.31 4.52
N TYR A 388 -14.43 -10.49 4.40
CA TYR A 388 -14.67 -11.40 3.29
C TYR A 388 -16.14 -11.78 3.17
N VAL A 389 -16.78 -12.14 4.28
CA VAL A 389 -18.20 -12.51 4.29
C VAL A 389 -19.07 -11.32 3.89
N CYS A 390 -18.84 -10.15 4.48
CA CYS A 390 -19.60 -8.94 4.17
C CYS A 390 -19.43 -8.52 2.72
N TRP A 391 -18.20 -8.51 2.22
CA TRP A 391 -17.87 -8.16 0.85
C TRP A 391 -18.44 -9.17 -0.16
N ASN A 392 -18.24 -10.47 0.06
CA ASN A 392 -18.70 -11.53 -0.85
C ASN A 392 -20.22 -11.58 -0.96
N GLN A 393 -20.93 -11.35 0.16
CA GLN A 393 -22.39 -11.34 0.20
C GLN A 393 -23.00 -9.95 -0.06
N SER A 394 -22.19 -8.93 -0.25
CA SER A 394 -22.63 -7.54 -0.42
C SER A 394 -23.52 -7.03 0.72
N ILE A 395 -23.17 -7.37 1.97
CA ILE A 395 -23.92 -6.99 3.18
C ILE A 395 -23.06 -6.13 4.11
N PRO A 396 -23.63 -5.10 4.76
CA PRO A 396 -22.94 -4.34 5.79
C PRO A 396 -22.58 -5.20 7.00
N TYR A 397 -21.49 -4.82 7.68
CA TYR A 397 -21.09 -5.42 8.95
C TYR A 397 -22.04 -4.99 10.08
N ASP A 398 -22.42 -5.95 10.92
CA ASP A 398 -23.26 -5.75 12.10
C ASP A 398 -22.57 -6.37 13.33
N GLU A 399 -22.13 -5.51 14.25
CA GLU A 399 -21.40 -5.95 15.45
C GLU A 399 -22.29 -6.77 16.38
N VAL A 400 -23.59 -6.43 16.48
CA VAL A 400 -24.54 -7.16 17.34
C VAL A 400 -24.71 -8.59 16.83
N LYS A 401 -24.92 -8.75 15.53
CA LYS A 401 -25.00 -10.09 14.90
C LYS A 401 -23.71 -10.89 15.09
N TYR A 402 -22.55 -10.22 14.99
CA TYR A 402 -21.26 -10.89 15.20
C TYR A 402 -21.09 -11.36 16.64
N ILE A 403 -21.44 -10.53 17.64
CA ILE A 403 -21.40 -10.89 19.06
C ILE A 403 -22.36 -12.04 19.35
N GLN A 404 -23.58 -12.03 18.80
CA GLN A 404 -24.51 -13.14 18.91
C GLN A 404 -23.96 -14.45 18.31
N ALA A 405 -23.25 -14.35 17.18
CA ALA A 405 -22.56 -15.51 16.59
C ALA A 405 -21.46 -16.05 17.50
N LEU A 406 -20.68 -15.18 18.15
CA LEU A 406 -19.70 -15.58 19.17
C LEU A 406 -20.35 -16.26 20.37
N GLN A 407 -21.54 -15.80 20.81
CA GLN A 407 -22.31 -16.40 21.89
C GLN A 407 -22.77 -17.83 21.54
N ARG A 408 -23.37 -17.98 20.36
CA ARG A 408 -23.78 -19.32 19.86
C ARG A 408 -22.59 -20.29 19.75
N ALA A 409 -21.44 -19.80 19.35
CA ALA A 409 -20.20 -20.57 19.24
C ALA A 409 -19.49 -20.79 20.60
N LYS A 410 -20.06 -20.33 21.73
CA LYS A 410 -19.43 -20.36 23.07
C LYS A 410 -17.97 -19.90 23.05
N SER A 411 -17.71 -18.81 22.35
CA SER A 411 -16.35 -18.32 22.14
C SER A 411 -15.71 -17.88 23.46
N PRO A 412 -14.44 -18.26 23.75
CA PRO A 412 -13.72 -17.78 24.95
C PRO A 412 -13.59 -16.26 25.01
N LEU A 413 -13.82 -15.57 23.89
CA LEU A 413 -13.78 -14.13 23.81
C LEU A 413 -14.89 -13.45 24.65
N LEU A 414 -15.96 -14.16 24.92
CA LEU A 414 -17.10 -13.64 25.70
C LEU A 414 -16.76 -13.42 27.16
N GLY A 415 -15.81 -14.20 27.72
CA GLY A 415 -15.33 -13.99 29.08
C GLY A 415 -14.48 -12.73 29.27
N CYS A 416 -14.16 -12.04 28.16
CA CYS A 416 -13.38 -10.80 28.13
C CYS A 416 -14.23 -9.60 27.66
N LEU A 417 -15.49 -9.80 27.26
CA LEU A 417 -16.46 -8.77 26.91
C LEU A 417 -17.19 -8.28 28.15
#